data_51159d3d629fbe98af317a2006cc1af0
#
_entry.id   51159d3d629fbe98af317a2006cc1af0
#
_cell.length_a   1.000
_cell.length_b   1.000
_cell.length_c   1.000
_cell.angle_alpha   90.00
_cell.angle_beta   90.00
_cell.angle_gamma   90.00
#
_symmetry.space_group_name_H-M   'P 1'
#
loop_
_entity.id
_entity.type
_entity.pdbx_description
1 polymer ?
#
loop_
_entity_poly.entity_id
_entity_poly.type
_entity_poly.pdbx_seq_one_letter_code
_entity_poly.pdbx_strand_id
1 'polypeptide(L)'
;RAGLVGSDGETHQGIFDLSYLSLIPNMCVMAPKNKWELSDMLKFAISSDGPIALRYPRGEAYDGLSEHRAKIVYGKSELLYDEECIALIAVGSLVKTAHEVRQNLKRKGFECTLINARFVKPLDEERLLALTKEHKLIVTLEENVLEGGFGEHVSEFYEEIGSDVQVMNIALPDAYIEHGNVEILKKECGIDAETIEKKIIAAAMGL
;
A
#
# COMPACT_ATOMS: atom_id res chain seq x y z
N ARG A 1 -9.85 -12.87 0.54
CA ARG A 1 -10.24 -11.67 -0.21
C ARG A 1 -9.63 -10.45 0.44
N ALA A 2 -9.05 -9.58 -0.34
CA ALA A 2 -8.40 -8.38 0.16
C ALA A 2 -9.35 -7.18 0.10
N GLY A 3 -9.31 -6.34 1.12
CA GLY A 3 -9.94 -5.03 1.12
C GLY A 3 -11.48 -5.06 1.07
N LEU A 4 -12.03 -4.00 0.51
CA LEU A 4 -13.47 -3.83 0.36
C LEU A 4 -14.02 -4.74 -0.75
N VAL A 5 -14.99 -5.58 -0.41
CA VAL A 5 -15.63 -6.53 -1.34
C VAL A 5 -17.04 -6.08 -1.77
N GLY A 6 -17.52 -4.97 -1.22
CA GLY A 6 -18.75 -4.30 -1.61
C GLY A 6 -20.03 -5.03 -1.19
N SER A 7 -20.65 -5.74 -2.10
CA SER A 7 -21.99 -6.32 -1.91
C SER A 7 -22.11 -7.35 -0.78
N ASP A 8 -21.02 -7.97 -0.39
CA ASP A 8 -21.03 -9.04 0.63
C ASP A 8 -21.06 -8.50 2.08
N GLY A 9 -20.75 -7.21 2.29
CA GLY A 9 -20.84 -6.50 3.56
C GLY A 9 -19.82 -6.90 4.61
N GLU A 10 -20.07 -6.50 5.85
CA GLU A 10 -19.17 -6.56 7.00
C GLU A 10 -18.50 -7.92 7.24
N THR A 11 -19.23 -9.00 7.06
CA THR A 11 -18.74 -10.36 7.33
C THR A 11 -17.75 -10.89 6.28
N HIS A 12 -17.56 -10.18 5.18
CA HIS A 12 -16.73 -10.61 4.05
C HIS A 12 -15.67 -9.60 3.63
N GLN A 13 -15.69 -8.39 4.18
CA GLN A 13 -14.64 -7.40 3.96
C GLN A 13 -13.30 -7.91 4.49
N GLY A 14 -12.26 -7.88 3.64
CA GLY A 14 -10.90 -8.29 4.00
C GLY A 14 -10.10 -7.08 4.49
N ILE A 15 -10.51 -6.49 5.62
CA ILE A 15 -9.98 -5.21 6.09
C ILE A 15 -9.12 -5.31 7.36
N PHE A 16 -8.94 -6.52 7.89
CA PHE A 16 -8.15 -6.80 9.10
C PHE A 16 -7.04 -7.82 8.83
N ASP A 17 -6.94 -8.35 7.64
CA ASP A 17 -6.10 -9.50 7.33
C ASP A 17 -4.61 -9.16 7.33
N LEU A 18 -4.20 -7.96 6.94
CA LEU A 18 -2.81 -7.54 7.08
C LEU A 18 -2.39 -7.50 8.54
N SER A 19 -3.26 -7.00 9.42
CA SER A 19 -2.99 -6.91 10.86
C SER A 19 -2.82 -8.30 11.50
N TYR A 20 -3.82 -9.19 11.39
CA TYR A 20 -3.72 -10.49 12.07
C TYR A 20 -2.69 -11.44 11.43
N LEU A 21 -2.43 -11.35 10.13
CA LEU A 21 -1.38 -12.14 9.49
C LEU A 21 0.02 -11.68 9.90
N SER A 22 0.19 -10.39 10.17
CA SER A 22 1.46 -9.83 10.64
C SER A 22 1.85 -10.32 12.05
N LEU A 23 0.88 -10.76 12.87
CA LEU A 23 1.15 -11.35 14.19
C LEU A 23 1.79 -12.75 14.11
N ILE A 24 1.62 -13.45 12.99
CA ILE A 24 2.07 -14.85 12.88
C ILE A 24 3.59 -14.90 12.63
N PRO A 25 4.39 -15.58 13.49
CA PRO A 25 5.82 -15.70 13.27
C PRO A 25 6.16 -16.38 11.93
N ASN A 26 7.19 -15.86 11.25
CA ASN A 26 7.70 -16.36 9.97
C ASN A 26 6.69 -16.30 8.80
N MET A 27 5.52 -15.72 9.00
CA MET A 27 4.55 -15.50 7.92
C MET A 27 5.11 -14.45 6.95
N CYS A 28 5.11 -14.77 5.67
CA CYS A 28 5.33 -13.80 4.60
C CYS A 28 3.97 -13.33 4.09
N VAL A 29 3.75 -12.02 3.98
CA VAL A 29 2.49 -11.44 3.50
C VAL A 29 2.78 -10.60 2.26
N MET A 30 2.20 -10.99 1.12
CA MET A 30 2.37 -10.32 -0.16
C MET A 30 1.02 -9.83 -0.72
N ALA A 31 1.06 -8.71 -1.45
CA ALA A 31 -0.11 -8.15 -2.13
C ALA A 31 0.26 -7.64 -3.53
N PRO A 32 -0.24 -8.27 -4.61
CA PRO A 32 0.08 -7.88 -5.98
C PRO A 32 -0.67 -6.63 -6.41
N LYS A 33 0.00 -5.75 -7.18
CA LYS A 33 -0.59 -4.54 -7.76
C LYS A 33 -1.48 -4.80 -8.97
N ASN A 34 -1.21 -5.88 -9.72
CA ASN A 34 -1.92 -6.20 -10.97
C ASN A 34 -1.92 -7.71 -11.28
N LYS A 35 -2.58 -8.09 -12.38
CA LYS A 35 -2.74 -9.49 -12.80
C LYS A 35 -1.42 -10.22 -13.08
N TRP A 36 -0.43 -9.52 -13.63
CA TRP A 36 0.87 -10.14 -13.95
C TRP A 36 1.68 -10.39 -12.68
N GLU A 37 1.69 -9.42 -11.78
CA GLU A 37 2.38 -9.58 -10.49
C GLU A 37 1.74 -10.68 -9.64
N LEU A 38 0.41 -10.83 -9.67
CA LEU A 38 -0.27 -11.97 -9.04
C LEU A 38 0.27 -13.31 -9.56
N SER A 39 0.41 -13.45 -10.88
CA SER A 39 0.99 -14.66 -11.50
C SER A 39 2.44 -14.90 -11.07
N ASP A 40 3.24 -13.83 -11.02
CA ASP A 40 4.66 -13.93 -10.65
C ASP A 40 4.83 -14.21 -9.14
N MET A 41 3.98 -13.63 -8.28
CA MET A 41 3.94 -13.92 -6.84
C MET A 41 3.47 -15.35 -6.54
N LEU A 42 2.53 -15.91 -7.31
CA LEU A 42 2.12 -17.32 -7.18
C LEU A 42 3.30 -18.26 -7.48
N LYS A 43 4.05 -18.00 -8.56
CA LYS A 43 5.25 -18.78 -8.91
C LYS A 43 6.30 -18.66 -7.81
N PHE A 44 6.53 -17.46 -7.31
CA PHE A 44 7.43 -17.22 -6.20
C PHE A 44 7.01 -18.01 -4.95
N ALA A 45 5.73 -17.96 -4.57
CA ALA A 45 5.21 -18.67 -3.40
C ALA A 45 5.39 -20.19 -3.48
N ILE A 46 5.15 -20.79 -4.66
CA ILE A 46 5.32 -22.23 -4.88
C ILE A 46 6.80 -22.65 -4.76
N SER A 47 7.73 -21.76 -5.09
CA SER A 47 9.17 -22.05 -5.03
C SER A 47 9.84 -21.63 -3.71
N SER A 48 9.08 -21.12 -2.76
CA SER A 48 9.59 -20.62 -1.48
C SER A 48 9.35 -21.61 -0.35
N ASP A 49 10.27 -21.62 0.63
CA ASP A 49 10.10 -22.36 1.87
C ASP A 49 9.41 -21.48 2.92
N GLY A 50 8.43 -22.03 3.61
CA GLY A 50 7.72 -21.35 4.70
C GLY A 50 6.31 -20.86 4.34
N PRO A 51 5.58 -20.32 5.33
CA PRO A 51 4.21 -19.89 5.15
C PRO A 51 4.13 -18.56 4.42
N ILE A 52 3.32 -18.50 3.36
CA ILE A 52 3.09 -17.30 2.56
C ILE A 52 1.59 -17.03 2.45
N ALA A 53 1.18 -15.83 2.80
CA ALA A 53 -0.14 -15.30 2.52
C ALA A 53 -0.09 -14.40 1.29
N LEU A 54 -0.94 -14.68 0.31
CA LEU A 54 -1.07 -13.88 -0.89
C LEU A 54 -2.43 -13.19 -0.88
N ARG A 55 -2.43 -11.87 -0.75
CA ARG A 55 -3.60 -11.03 -0.56
C ARG A 55 -3.99 -10.33 -1.85
N TYR A 56 -5.14 -10.64 -2.42
CA TYR A 56 -5.62 -10.03 -3.67
C TYR A 56 -7.14 -9.76 -3.61
N PRO A 57 -7.63 -8.70 -4.32
CA PRO A 57 -9.02 -8.27 -4.24
C PRO A 57 -9.96 -9.24 -4.98
N ARG A 58 -11.27 -9.08 -4.73
CA ARG A 58 -12.35 -9.65 -5.53
C ARG A 58 -12.59 -8.78 -6.78
N GLY A 59 -13.04 -9.39 -7.87
CA GLY A 59 -13.40 -8.70 -9.10
C GLY A 59 -12.36 -8.83 -10.20
N GLU A 60 -12.39 -7.93 -11.15
CA GLU A 60 -11.45 -7.91 -12.27
C GLU A 60 -10.06 -7.48 -11.80
N ALA A 61 -9.05 -8.21 -12.25
CA ALA A 61 -7.67 -7.86 -11.95
C ALA A 61 -7.24 -6.63 -12.75
N TYR A 62 -6.62 -5.68 -12.07
CA TYR A 62 -6.05 -4.50 -12.72
C TYR A 62 -5.02 -4.92 -13.78
N ASP A 63 -5.09 -4.30 -14.97
CA ASP A 63 -4.24 -4.58 -16.12
C ASP A 63 -3.34 -3.40 -16.54
N GLY A 64 -3.28 -2.35 -15.72
CA GLY A 64 -2.32 -1.27 -15.87
C GLY A 64 -0.95 -1.58 -15.25
N LEU A 65 0.01 -0.67 -15.49
CA LEU A 65 1.39 -0.74 -15.00
C LEU A 65 2.12 -2.03 -15.45
N SER A 66 1.81 -2.49 -16.66
CA SER A 66 2.42 -3.71 -17.26
C SER A 66 3.90 -3.55 -17.57
N GLU A 67 4.35 -2.32 -17.78
CA GLU A 67 5.74 -1.93 -18.01
C GLU A 67 6.61 -2.10 -16.77
N HIS A 68 6.00 -2.01 -15.58
CA HIS A 68 6.66 -2.27 -14.31
C HIS A 68 6.47 -3.73 -13.90
N ARG A 69 7.46 -4.56 -14.20
CA ARG A 69 7.44 -6.00 -13.93
C ARG A 69 8.81 -6.52 -13.47
N ALA A 70 9.40 -5.87 -12.47
CA ALA A 70 10.63 -6.35 -11.88
C ALA A 70 10.42 -7.72 -11.22
N LYS A 71 11.47 -8.57 -11.25
CA LYS A 71 11.45 -9.89 -10.61
C LYS A 71 11.04 -9.78 -9.14
N ILE A 72 10.22 -10.73 -8.66
CA ILE A 72 9.90 -10.84 -7.24
C ILE A 72 11.13 -11.32 -6.48
N VAL A 73 11.56 -10.54 -5.51
CA VAL A 73 12.63 -10.85 -4.57
C VAL A 73 12.07 -10.76 -3.16
N TYR A 74 12.35 -11.74 -2.32
CA TYR A 74 11.83 -11.81 -0.96
C TYR A 74 12.08 -10.51 -0.18
N GLY A 75 11.04 -9.94 0.41
CA GLY A 75 11.11 -8.73 1.21
C GLY A 75 11.48 -7.45 0.45
N LYS A 76 11.44 -7.46 -0.89
CA LYS A 76 11.79 -6.27 -1.69
C LYS A 76 10.58 -5.66 -2.37
N SER A 77 10.44 -4.36 -2.20
CA SER A 77 9.49 -3.50 -2.88
C SER A 77 9.90 -3.25 -4.34
N GLU A 78 9.02 -2.64 -5.11
CA GLU A 78 9.31 -2.22 -6.49
C GLU A 78 9.15 -0.71 -6.62
N LEU A 79 10.23 -0.05 -7.03
CA LEU A 79 10.21 1.36 -7.39
C LEU A 79 9.56 1.50 -8.76
N LEU A 80 8.42 2.21 -8.83
CA LEU A 80 7.70 2.45 -10.08
C LEU A 80 8.10 3.79 -10.71
N TYR A 81 8.20 4.83 -9.90
CA TYR A 81 8.64 6.16 -10.31
C TYR A 81 9.54 6.74 -9.23
N ASP A 82 10.65 7.32 -9.64
CA ASP A 82 11.66 7.90 -8.77
C ASP A 82 11.67 9.41 -8.94
N GLU A 83 11.26 10.11 -7.90
CA GLU A 83 11.22 11.57 -7.81
C GLU A 83 11.56 11.96 -6.36
N GLU A 84 11.51 13.23 -6.00
CA GLU A 84 11.91 13.73 -4.68
C GLU A 84 10.71 14.18 -3.83
N CYS A 85 10.97 14.63 -2.63
CA CYS A 85 10.06 15.27 -1.68
C CYS A 85 8.97 14.41 -1.09
N ILE A 86 8.13 13.76 -1.89
CA ILE A 86 6.99 12.94 -1.42
C ILE A 86 7.18 11.52 -1.93
N ALA A 87 7.02 10.52 -1.06
CA ALA A 87 6.98 9.11 -1.48
C ALA A 87 5.63 8.47 -1.12
N LEU A 88 4.95 7.91 -2.12
CA LEU A 88 3.76 7.07 -1.94
C LEU A 88 4.21 5.61 -1.90
N ILE A 89 3.88 4.90 -0.82
CA ILE A 89 4.14 3.47 -0.67
C ILE A 89 2.80 2.76 -0.55
N ALA A 90 2.40 2.08 -1.61
CA ALA A 90 1.07 1.49 -1.70
C ALA A 90 1.08 -0.03 -1.68
N VAL A 91 0.08 -0.61 -1.03
CA VAL A 91 -0.11 -2.06 -0.90
C VAL A 91 -1.18 -2.55 -1.88
N GLY A 92 -0.82 -3.49 -2.73
CA GLY A 92 -1.73 -4.26 -3.58
C GLY A 92 -2.63 -3.41 -4.47
N SER A 93 -3.95 -3.53 -4.31
CA SER A 93 -4.97 -2.80 -5.10
C SER A 93 -4.82 -1.27 -5.06
N LEU A 94 -4.33 -0.72 -3.95
CA LEU A 94 -4.13 0.72 -3.82
C LEU A 94 -2.95 1.28 -4.62
N VAL A 95 -2.10 0.45 -5.22
CA VAL A 95 -1.07 0.93 -6.16
C VAL A 95 -1.71 1.63 -7.38
N LYS A 96 -2.86 1.14 -7.86
CA LYS A 96 -3.65 1.83 -8.91
C LYS A 96 -4.07 3.23 -8.45
N THR A 97 -4.65 3.33 -7.25
CA THR A 97 -5.09 4.61 -6.67
C THR A 97 -3.91 5.55 -6.44
N ALA A 98 -2.80 5.05 -5.89
CA ALA A 98 -1.59 5.83 -5.67
C ALA A 98 -0.96 6.34 -6.98
N HIS A 99 -1.04 5.55 -8.06
CA HIS A 99 -0.60 5.99 -9.40
C HIS A 99 -1.46 7.16 -9.91
N GLU A 100 -2.77 7.11 -9.73
CA GLU A 100 -3.68 8.20 -10.08
C GLU A 100 -3.39 9.45 -9.24
N VAL A 101 -3.24 9.30 -7.92
CA VAL A 101 -2.84 10.39 -6.99
C VAL A 101 -1.54 11.05 -7.46
N ARG A 102 -0.51 10.24 -7.75
CA ARG A 102 0.76 10.75 -8.27
C ARG A 102 0.59 11.57 -9.54
N GLN A 103 -0.21 11.09 -10.50
CA GLN A 103 -0.48 11.83 -11.74
C GLN A 103 -1.14 13.18 -11.47
N ASN A 104 -2.09 13.23 -10.53
CA ASN A 104 -2.80 14.44 -10.15
C ASN A 104 -1.86 15.43 -9.44
N LEU A 105 -1.04 14.95 -8.50
CA LEU A 105 -0.02 15.76 -7.81
C LEU A 105 0.98 16.35 -8.81
N LYS A 106 1.45 15.56 -9.78
CA LYS A 106 2.38 16.04 -10.81
C LYS A 106 1.79 17.16 -11.68
N ARG A 107 0.50 17.07 -12.03
CA ARG A 107 -0.19 18.18 -12.75
C ARG A 107 -0.26 19.46 -11.94
N LYS A 108 -0.17 19.38 -10.62
CA LYS A 108 -0.14 20.52 -9.68
C LYS A 108 1.27 20.95 -9.27
N GLY A 109 2.30 20.38 -9.89
CA GLY A 109 3.69 20.74 -9.67
C GLY A 109 4.37 20.06 -8.47
N PHE A 110 3.77 19.02 -7.90
CA PHE A 110 4.40 18.21 -6.87
C PHE A 110 5.10 16.99 -7.48
N GLU A 111 6.38 16.83 -7.17
CA GLU A 111 7.13 15.62 -7.48
C GLU A 111 6.82 14.53 -6.46
N CYS A 112 6.70 13.28 -6.93
CA CYS A 112 6.23 12.22 -6.08
C CYS A 112 6.74 10.85 -6.54
N THR A 113 7.60 10.25 -5.74
CA THR A 113 8.01 8.84 -5.87
C THR A 113 6.83 7.92 -5.67
N LEU A 114 6.74 6.84 -6.43
CA LEU A 114 5.74 5.78 -6.24
C LEU A 114 6.41 4.43 -6.08
N ILE A 115 6.08 3.76 -4.99
CA ILE A 115 6.59 2.45 -4.62
C ILE A 115 5.42 1.48 -4.46
N ASN A 116 5.52 0.35 -5.10
CA ASN A 116 4.69 -0.82 -4.82
C ASN A 116 5.34 -1.62 -3.70
N ALA A 117 4.71 -1.66 -2.54
CA ALA A 117 5.25 -2.33 -1.37
C ALA A 117 5.52 -3.82 -1.59
N ARG A 118 4.69 -4.51 -2.38
CA ARG A 118 4.73 -5.96 -2.65
C ARG A 118 4.60 -6.82 -1.41
N PHE A 119 5.48 -6.58 -0.42
CA PHE A 119 5.53 -7.29 0.86
C PHE A 119 5.05 -6.35 1.98
N VAL A 120 4.08 -6.84 2.74
CA VAL A 120 3.65 -6.22 4.00
C VAL A 120 4.54 -6.74 5.13
N LYS A 121 4.91 -8.02 5.02
CA LYS A 121 5.84 -8.71 5.92
C LYS A 121 6.73 -9.67 5.12
N PRO A 122 8.07 -9.55 5.20
CA PRO A 122 8.80 -8.49 5.91
C PRO A 122 8.71 -7.14 5.18
N LEU A 123 8.98 -6.04 5.89
CA LEU A 123 9.19 -4.73 5.30
C LEU A 123 10.48 -4.67 4.48
N ASP A 124 10.51 -3.84 3.45
CA ASP A 124 11.75 -3.49 2.73
C ASP A 124 12.45 -2.31 3.44
N GLU A 125 13.05 -2.60 4.59
CA GLU A 125 13.73 -1.60 5.43
C GLU A 125 14.84 -0.86 4.70
N GLU A 126 15.55 -1.53 3.76
CA GLU A 126 16.57 -0.89 2.94
C GLU A 126 15.97 0.22 2.06
N ARG A 127 14.81 -0.05 1.45
CA ARG A 127 14.06 0.95 0.69
C ARG A 127 13.58 2.09 1.57
N LEU A 128 12.99 1.77 2.72
CA LEU A 128 12.50 2.77 3.67
C LEU A 128 13.64 3.68 4.15
N LEU A 129 14.79 3.11 4.49
CA LEU A 129 15.96 3.87 4.89
C LEU A 129 16.47 4.78 3.75
N ALA A 130 16.47 4.30 2.51
CA ALA A 130 16.92 5.10 1.37
C ALA A 130 16.05 6.35 1.15
N LEU A 131 14.74 6.25 1.41
CA LEU A 131 13.80 7.37 1.25
C LEU A 131 14.08 8.56 2.19
N THR A 132 14.69 8.34 3.35
CA THR A 132 15.00 9.44 4.30
C THR A 132 15.94 10.49 3.74
N LYS A 133 16.67 10.19 2.66
CA LYS A 133 17.68 11.09 2.08
C LYS A 133 17.08 12.23 1.26
N GLU A 134 15.97 11.97 0.57
CA GLU A 134 15.43 12.88 -0.44
C GLU A 134 13.94 13.18 -0.24
N HIS A 135 13.29 12.50 0.71
CA HIS A 135 11.87 12.66 0.97
C HIS A 135 11.61 13.28 2.34
N LYS A 136 10.65 14.18 2.40
CA LYS A 136 10.17 14.81 3.64
C LYS A 136 8.85 14.24 4.12
N LEU A 137 8.07 13.70 3.18
CA LEU A 137 6.76 13.10 3.45
C LEU A 137 6.70 11.70 2.85
N ILE A 138 6.47 10.72 3.71
CA ILE A 138 6.16 9.34 3.32
C ILE A 138 4.66 9.13 3.51
N VAL A 139 3.98 8.66 2.48
CA VAL A 139 2.54 8.37 2.54
C VAL A 139 2.35 6.88 2.29
N THR A 140 1.86 6.16 3.29
CA THR A 140 1.48 4.75 3.13
C THR A 140 0.02 4.64 2.72
N LEU A 141 -0.29 3.66 1.84
CA LEU A 141 -1.65 3.42 1.38
C LEU A 141 -1.98 1.94 1.50
N GLU A 142 -2.95 1.62 2.34
CA GLU A 142 -3.42 0.25 2.53
C GLU A 142 -4.96 0.17 2.63
N GLU A 143 -5.53 -0.91 2.13
CA GLU A 143 -6.96 -1.21 2.23
C GLU A 143 -7.21 -2.15 3.42
N ASN A 144 -6.74 -1.73 4.59
CA ASN A 144 -6.77 -2.40 5.89
C ASN A 144 -6.93 -1.33 6.97
N VAL A 145 -7.35 -1.70 8.18
CA VAL A 145 -7.27 -0.81 9.35
C VAL A 145 -5.81 -0.47 9.65
N LEU A 146 -5.56 0.67 10.30
CA LEU A 146 -4.19 1.09 10.59
C LEU A 146 -3.51 0.17 11.61
N GLU A 147 -4.24 -0.19 12.67
CA GLU A 147 -3.74 -0.97 13.81
C GLU A 147 -3.22 -2.34 13.36
N GLY A 148 -1.94 -2.57 13.58
CA GLY A 148 -1.20 -3.76 13.13
C GLY A 148 -1.04 -3.85 11.60
N GLY A 149 -1.39 -2.80 10.87
CA GLY A 149 -1.32 -2.73 9.42
C GLY A 149 0.07 -2.33 8.90
N PHE A 150 0.16 -2.17 7.59
CA PHE A 150 1.41 -1.80 6.91
C PHE A 150 1.89 -0.41 7.31
N GLY A 151 0.98 0.57 7.38
CA GLY A 151 1.30 1.96 7.69
C GLY A 151 1.83 2.13 9.11
N GLU A 152 1.26 1.40 10.08
CA GLU A 152 1.76 1.42 11.46
C GLU A 152 3.18 0.87 11.53
N HIS A 153 3.46 -0.29 10.93
CA HIS A 153 4.82 -0.85 10.90
C HIS A 153 5.84 0.06 10.20
N VAL A 154 5.44 0.78 9.16
CA VAL A 154 6.30 1.78 8.52
C VAL A 154 6.56 2.96 9.46
N SER A 155 5.56 3.42 10.20
CA SER A 155 5.72 4.48 11.20
C SER A 155 6.65 4.06 12.33
N GLU A 156 6.47 2.84 12.87
CA GLU A 156 7.35 2.24 13.89
C GLU A 156 8.80 2.17 13.40
N PHE A 157 9.02 1.72 12.17
CA PHE A 157 10.37 1.68 11.59
C PHE A 157 11.06 3.04 11.58
N TYR A 158 10.36 4.13 11.16
CA TYR A 158 10.95 5.47 11.14
C TYR A 158 11.17 6.03 12.54
N GLU A 159 10.32 5.71 13.52
CA GLU A 159 10.54 6.04 14.94
C GLU A 159 11.76 5.31 15.52
N GLU A 160 11.90 4.02 15.24
CA GLU A 160 13.03 3.21 15.74
C GLU A 160 14.38 3.70 15.22
N ILE A 161 14.47 4.15 13.97
CA ILE A 161 15.72 4.72 13.42
C ILE A 161 15.92 6.20 13.75
N GLY A 162 14.98 6.83 14.48
CA GLY A 162 15.05 8.23 14.86
C GLY A 162 15.00 9.20 13.66
N SER A 163 14.21 8.88 12.64
CA SER A 163 14.09 9.71 11.44
C SER A 163 13.12 10.87 11.65
N ASP A 164 13.48 12.07 11.15
CA ASP A 164 12.61 13.25 11.17
C ASP A 164 11.61 13.29 9.99
N VAL A 165 11.57 12.25 9.16
CA VAL A 165 10.65 12.20 8.02
C VAL A 165 9.21 12.13 8.51
N GLN A 166 8.33 12.95 7.93
CA GLN A 166 6.93 12.89 8.27
C GLN A 166 6.26 11.66 7.64
N VAL A 167 5.49 10.89 8.42
CA VAL A 167 4.71 9.76 7.93
C VAL A 167 3.22 10.09 7.98
N MET A 168 2.52 9.87 6.87
CA MET A 168 1.07 9.96 6.76
C MET A 168 0.52 8.59 6.37
N ASN A 169 -0.34 8.02 7.20
CA ASN A 169 -0.98 6.74 6.91
C ASN A 169 -2.37 6.94 6.32
N ILE A 170 -2.61 6.35 5.16
CA ILE A 170 -3.92 6.24 4.51
C ILE A 170 -4.38 4.80 4.67
N ALA A 171 -5.31 4.60 5.59
CA ALA A 171 -5.85 3.31 5.98
C ALA A 171 -7.37 3.40 6.14
N LEU A 172 -8.03 2.28 6.32
CA LEU A 172 -9.45 2.21 6.65
C LEU A 172 -9.68 2.59 8.12
N PRO A 173 -10.85 3.12 8.47
CA PRO A 173 -11.20 3.40 9.87
C PRO A 173 -11.29 2.10 10.68
N ASP A 174 -11.04 2.19 11.99
CA ASP A 174 -11.28 1.09 12.94
C ASP A 174 -12.78 0.88 13.15
N ALA A 175 -13.43 0.31 12.12
CA ALA A 175 -14.86 0.03 12.11
C ALA A 175 -15.20 -1.09 11.12
N TYR A 176 -16.31 -1.78 11.36
CA TYR A 176 -16.91 -2.64 10.35
C TYR A 176 -17.55 -1.76 9.26
N ILE A 177 -17.23 -2.06 7.99
CA ILE A 177 -17.71 -1.31 6.84
C ILE A 177 -18.90 -2.06 6.23
N GLU A 178 -20.04 -1.39 6.14
CA GLU A 178 -21.27 -1.94 5.59
C GLU A 178 -21.13 -2.32 4.10
N HIS A 179 -22.13 -3.04 3.59
CA HIS A 179 -22.21 -3.36 2.16
C HIS A 179 -22.46 -2.09 1.32
N GLY A 180 -21.89 -2.07 0.12
CA GLY A 180 -22.08 -0.93 -0.79
C GLY A 180 -21.29 -1.08 -2.09
N ASN A 181 -21.37 -0.08 -2.93
CA ASN A 181 -20.50 0.01 -4.09
C ASN A 181 -19.07 0.32 -3.62
N VAL A 182 -18.08 -0.44 -4.08
CA VAL A 182 -16.68 -0.31 -3.62
C VAL A 182 -16.13 1.10 -3.81
N GLU A 183 -16.44 1.77 -4.90
CA GLU A 183 -15.93 3.13 -5.16
C GLU A 183 -16.58 4.17 -4.21
N ILE A 184 -17.85 3.96 -3.85
CA ILE A 184 -18.52 4.80 -2.83
C ILE A 184 -17.91 4.56 -1.46
N LEU A 185 -17.72 3.29 -1.07
CA LEU A 185 -17.11 2.92 0.21
C LEU A 185 -15.68 3.48 0.34
N LYS A 186 -14.88 3.42 -0.72
CA LYS A 186 -13.54 4.04 -0.73
C LYS A 186 -13.59 5.54 -0.46
N LYS A 187 -14.57 6.24 -1.04
CA LYS A 187 -14.74 7.68 -0.82
C LYS A 187 -15.20 7.98 0.60
N GLU A 188 -16.13 7.21 1.14
CA GLU A 188 -16.60 7.33 2.52
C GLU A 188 -15.48 7.06 3.53
N CYS A 189 -14.63 6.06 3.25
CA CYS A 189 -13.45 5.75 4.06
C CYS A 189 -12.26 6.69 3.83
N GLY A 190 -12.33 7.58 2.83
CA GLY A 190 -11.28 8.55 2.55
C GLY A 190 -10.00 7.95 1.96
N ILE A 191 -10.12 6.82 1.26
CA ILE A 191 -9.03 6.13 0.54
C ILE A 191 -9.18 6.20 -0.99
N ASP A 192 -10.04 7.06 -1.50
CA ASP A 192 -10.15 7.42 -2.92
C ASP A 192 -9.08 8.43 -3.32
N ALA A 193 -8.79 8.50 -4.62
CA ALA A 193 -7.70 9.34 -5.14
C ALA A 193 -7.88 10.83 -4.85
N GLU A 194 -9.11 11.36 -4.93
CA GLU A 194 -9.38 12.78 -4.69
C GLU A 194 -9.15 13.17 -3.23
N THR A 195 -9.62 12.35 -2.30
CA THR A 195 -9.47 12.58 -0.87
C THR A 195 -8.00 12.47 -0.44
N ILE A 196 -7.29 11.45 -0.93
CA ILE A 196 -5.86 11.25 -0.66
C ILE A 196 -5.03 12.44 -1.18
N GLU A 197 -5.28 12.86 -2.42
CA GLU A 197 -4.60 14.01 -3.02
C GLU A 197 -4.75 15.27 -2.15
N LYS A 198 -5.98 15.59 -1.69
CA LYS A 198 -6.24 16.75 -0.82
C LYS A 198 -5.47 16.67 0.49
N LYS A 199 -5.43 15.50 1.13
CA LYS A 199 -4.67 15.27 2.37
C LYS A 199 -3.18 15.50 2.16
N ILE A 200 -2.62 14.97 1.07
CA ILE A 200 -1.19 15.12 0.75
C ILE A 200 -0.84 16.59 0.48
N ILE A 201 -1.63 17.31 -0.31
CA ILE A 201 -1.38 18.72 -0.59
C ILE A 201 -1.40 19.54 0.72
N ALA A 202 -2.38 19.30 1.59
CA ALA A 202 -2.46 19.99 2.87
C ALA A 202 -1.23 19.75 3.75
N ALA A 203 -0.72 18.51 3.79
CA ALA A 203 0.49 18.17 4.55
C ALA A 203 1.75 18.80 3.90
N ALA A 204 1.89 18.69 2.58
CA ALA A 204 3.03 19.21 1.85
C ALA A 204 3.17 20.75 1.92
N MET A 205 2.07 21.48 2.10
CA MET A 205 2.08 22.93 2.31
C MET A 205 2.56 23.33 3.72
N GLY A 206 2.64 22.41 4.65
CA GLY A 206 3.14 22.62 6.02
C GLY A 206 4.61 22.22 6.24
N LEU A 207 5.26 21.67 5.21
CA LEU A 207 6.67 21.26 5.19
C LEU A 207 7.58 22.40 4.72
#